data_7fe5ece45ef34344cc1ce75e63aadd8e
#
_entry.id   7fe5ece45ef34344cc1ce75e63aadd8e
#
_cell.length_a   1.000
_cell.length_b   1.000
_cell.length_c   1.000
_cell.angle_alpha   90.00
_cell.angle_beta   90.00
_cell.angle_gamma   90.00
#
_symmetry.space_group_name_H-M   'P 1'
#
loop_
_entity.id
_entity.type
_entity.pdbx_description
1 polymer ?
#
loop_
_entity_poly.entity_id
_entity_poly.type
_entity_poly.pdbx_seq_one_letter_code
_entity_poly.pdbx_strand_id
1 'polypeptide(L)'
;MRTKVNRLLDYREVPFERQVVIRDPDAAWMKKRMNALTRRRKQTVRPERIEPGDVATLALKSTLERFNRPTVPVTVGSGIFSAELEAQLPGMAVGESKCCTVQGTTVTVTVQDIRRTVFPEPTDEDLRAFAQTAADDFSGIDTVEAYRTWLTEGYRKEQRNHAVFDTMQHVLDTVLAQSDWDFSDEDLEELYRQGMEQLRQEVEEENGPRLEEMTSEQLIRVTGLDSLERIRSYLREQGEPTLASFVWLAVCNGKDPAELSLEEAGALSWEFLQRYVTDSISFKEEP
;
A
#
# COMPACT_ATOMS: atom_id res chain seq x y z
N MET A 1 -1.29 26.23 22.93
CA MET A 1 -2.56 25.47 22.90
C MET A 1 -3.29 25.60 24.23
N ARG A 2 -4.62 25.51 24.23
CA ARG A 2 -5.47 25.55 25.43
C ARG A 2 -5.99 24.17 25.83
N THR A 3 -5.97 23.22 24.90
CA THR A 3 -6.28 21.81 25.13
C THR A 3 -5.33 21.22 26.20
N LYS A 4 -5.89 20.45 27.15
CA LYS A 4 -5.16 19.91 28.29
C LYS A 4 -5.34 18.40 28.39
N VAL A 5 -4.43 17.75 29.07
CA VAL A 5 -4.56 16.37 29.50
C VAL A 5 -4.79 16.30 30.99
N ASN A 6 -5.93 15.73 31.42
CA ASN A 6 -6.26 15.54 32.82
C ASN A 6 -5.55 14.32 33.42
N ARG A 7 -5.48 13.25 32.63
CA ARG A 7 -4.76 12.01 32.97
C ARG A 7 -4.14 11.43 31.72
N LEU A 8 -2.82 11.35 31.68
CA LEU A 8 -2.04 10.77 30.58
C LEU A 8 -1.64 9.33 30.93
N LEU A 9 -1.94 8.39 30.04
CA LEU A 9 -1.36 7.03 30.09
C LEU A 9 0.12 7.12 29.73
N ASP A 10 0.99 6.51 30.56
CA ASP A 10 2.40 6.37 30.21
C ASP A 10 2.53 5.38 29.04
N TYR A 11 3.08 5.82 27.91
CA TYR A 11 3.26 5.00 26.73
C TYR A 11 4.09 3.72 26.99
N ARG A 12 4.92 3.72 28.04
CA ARG A 12 5.72 2.56 28.48
C ARG A 12 4.90 1.46 29.13
N GLU A 13 3.68 1.77 29.58
CA GLU A 13 2.73 0.81 30.16
C GLU A 13 1.84 0.15 29.10
N VAL A 14 1.87 0.61 27.85
CA VAL A 14 1.09 0.02 26.76
C VAL A 14 1.65 -1.37 26.41
N PRO A 15 0.84 -2.44 26.47
CA PRO A 15 1.28 -3.77 26.11
C PRO A 15 1.37 -3.92 24.60
N PHE A 16 2.47 -4.51 24.10
CA PHE A 16 2.65 -4.91 22.71
C PHE A 16 3.55 -6.14 22.60
N GLU A 17 3.54 -6.79 21.43
CA GLU A 17 4.38 -7.97 21.17
C GLU A 17 5.85 -7.55 21.06
N ARG A 18 6.69 -8.15 21.91
CA ARG A 18 8.12 -7.80 21.98
C ARG A 18 9.01 -8.68 21.10
N GLN A 19 8.46 -9.72 20.49
CA GLN A 19 9.19 -10.59 19.56
C GLN A 19 8.45 -10.67 18.24
N VAL A 20 9.06 -10.11 17.18
CA VAL A 20 8.50 -10.10 15.83
C VAL A 20 9.27 -11.09 14.95
N VAL A 21 8.54 -11.92 14.23
CA VAL A 21 9.12 -12.88 13.27
C VAL A 21 9.31 -12.17 11.93
N ILE A 22 10.55 -12.16 11.45
CA ILE A 22 10.95 -11.65 10.13
C ILE A 22 11.16 -12.84 9.22
N ARG A 23 10.51 -12.86 8.07
CA ARG A 23 10.59 -13.96 7.10
C ARG A 23 11.30 -13.55 5.82
N ASP A 24 11.87 -14.54 5.14
CA ASP A 24 12.38 -14.34 3.80
C ASP A 24 11.24 -14.06 2.81
N PRO A 25 11.53 -13.34 1.72
CA PRO A 25 10.55 -13.18 0.65
C PRO A 25 10.19 -14.53 0.05
N ASP A 26 8.90 -14.73 -0.24
CA ASP A 26 8.46 -15.95 -0.90
C ASP A 26 9.04 -16.07 -2.32
N ALA A 27 9.00 -17.32 -2.84
CA ALA A 27 9.54 -17.62 -4.16
C ALA A 27 8.87 -16.83 -5.30
N ALA A 28 7.59 -16.47 -5.15
CA ALA A 28 6.85 -15.71 -6.17
C ALA A 28 7.30 -14.25 -6.19
N TRP A 29 7.47 -13.64 -5.02
CA TRP A 29 8.01 -12.29 -4.88
C TRP A 29 9.43 -12.20 -5.44
N MET A 30 10.31 -13.13 -5.06
CA MET A 30 11.69 -13.20 -5.57
C MET A 30 11.71 -13.38 -7.09
N LYS A 31 10.93 -14.32 -7.61
CA LYS A 31 10.81 -14.57 -9.06
C LYS A 31 10.37 -13.32 -9.81
N LYS A 32 9.39 -12.56 -9.27
CA LYS A 32 8.92 -11.31 -9.89
C LYS A 32 10.05 -10.28 -10.00
N ARG A 33 10.89 -10.13 -8.96
CA ARG A 33 12.03 -9.20 -8.95
C ARG A 33 13.13 -9.65 -9.90
N MET A 34 13.47 -10.96 -9.92
CA MET A 34 14.45 -11.52 -10.83
C MET A 34 14.01 -11.40 -12.29
N ASN A 35 12.73 -11.60 -12.60
CA ASN A 35 12.18 -11.41 -13.94
C ASN A 35 12.30 -9.97 -14.45
N ALA A 36 12.39 -8.98 -13.56
CA ALA A 36 12.61 -7.59 -13.95
C ALA A 36 13.96 -7.40 -14.66
N LEU A 37 15.00 -8.11 -14.23
CA LEU A 37 16.33 -8.07 -14.85
C LEU A 37 16.29 -8.51 -16.32
N THR A 38 15.48 -9.53 -16.62
CA THR A 38 15.41 -10.15 -17.97
C THR A 38 14.23 -9.64 -18.79
N ARG A 39 13.56 -8.56 -18.36
CA ARG A 39 12.36 -8.03 -19.02
C ARG A 39 12.58 -7.72 -20.51
N ARG A 40 13.79 -7.29 -20.89
CA ARG A 40 14.16 -7.00 -22.29
C ARG A 40 14.33 -8.26 -23.14
N ARG A 41 14.64 -9.41 -22.52
CA ARG A 41 14.85 -10.71 -23.15
C ARG A 41 13.65 -11.65 -23.02
N LYS A 42 12.52 -11.17 -22.45
CA LYS A 42 11.30 -11.97 -22.34
C LYS A 42 10.86 -12.52 -23.69
N GLN A 43 10.38 -13.74 -23.70
CA GLN A 43 9.87 -14.40 -24.88
C GLN A 43 8.38 -14.74 -24.70
N THR A 44 7.64 -14.74 -25.78
CA THR A 44 6.26 -15.22 -25.80
C THR A 44 6.23 -16.58 -26.46
N VAL A 45 5.82 -17.60 -25.73
CA VAL A 45 5.64 -18.96 -26.23
C VAL A 45 4.16 -19.31 -26.31
N ARG A 46 3.82 -20.31 -27.10
CA ARG A 46 2.47 -20.87 -27.25
C ARG A 46 2.44 -22.26 -26.61
N PRO A 47 2.04 -22.36 -25.33
CA PRO A 47 1.93 -23.65 -24.67
C PRO A 47 0.69 -24.40 -25.16
N GLU A 48 0.69 -25.72 -24.96
CA GLU A 48 -0.44 -26.58 -25.35
C GLU A 48 -1.64 -26.44 -24.41
N ARG A 49 -1.39 -26.09 -23.13
CA ARG A 49 -2.41 -25.97 -22.09
C ARG A 49 -2.24 -24.71 -21.27
N ILE A 50 -3.39 -24.21 -20.81
CA ILE A 50 -3.48 -23.02 -19.97
C ILE A 50 -2.92 -23.30 -18.57
N GLU A 51 -2.07 -22.40 -18.08
CA GLU A 51 -1.65 -22.31 -16.69
C GLU A 51 -1.95 -20.90 -16.12
N PRO A 52 -2.01 -20.74 -14.78
CA PRO A 52 -2.12 -19.42 -14.18
C PRO A 52 -1.01 -18.46 -14.67
N GLY A 53 -1.39 -17.24 -15.05
CA GLY A 53 -0.49 -16.24 -15.61
C GLY A 53 -0.44 -16.21 -17.14
N ASP A 54 -1.00 -17.20 -17.83
CA ASP A 54 -1.12 -17.19 -19.30
C ASP A 54 -2.16 -16.18 -19.77
N VAL A 55 -1.98 -15.66 -20.96
CA VAL A 55 -3.01 -14.91 -21.70
C VAL A 55 -3.71 -15.88 -22.66
N ALA A 56 -4.92 -16.29 -22.30
CA ALA A 56 -5.77 -17.11 -23.15
C ALA A 56 -6.70 -16.22 -23.99
N THR A 57 -6.74 -16.45 -25.30
CA THR A 57 -7.76 -15.85 -26.17
C THR A 57 -8.93 -16.80 -26.25
N LEU A 58 -10.10 -16.34 -25.78
CA LEU A 58 -11.29 -17.17 -25.63
C LEU A 58 -12.42 -16.68 -26.55
N ALA A 59 -13.22 -17.63 -27.05
CA ALA A 59 -14.57 -17.36 -27.54
C ALA A 59 -15.57 -17.78 -26.47
N LEU A 60 -16.49 -16.89 -26.13
CA LEU A 60 -17.55 -17.10 -25.14
C LEU A 60 -18.90 -17.12 -25.82
N LYS A 61 -19.72 -18.15 -25.54
CA LYS A 61 -21.11 -18.27 -26.00
C LYS A 61 -22.04 -18.58 -24.82
N SER A 62 -23.14 -17.84 -24.74
CA SER A 62 -24.18 -18.04 -23.72
C SER A 62 -25.56 -17.72 -24.26
N THR A 63 -26.61 -18.13 -23.56
CA THR A 63 -27.96 -17.70 -23.81
C THR A 63 -28.19 -16.21 -23.48
N LEU A 64 -27.34 -15.63 -22.63
CA LEU A 64 -27.34 -14.21 -22.31
C LEU A 64 -26.36 -13.46 -23.22
N GLU A 65 -26.89 -12.51 -24.00
CA GLU A 65 -26.12 -11.76 -25.00
C GLU A 65 -24.90 -11.03 -24.38
N ARG A 66 -25.04 -10.54 -23.15
CA ARG A 66 -23.94 -9.86 -22.41
C ARG A 66 -22.66 -10.72 -22.22
N PHE A 67 -22.80 -12.04 -22.25
CA PHE A 67 -21.66 -12.98 -22.14
C PHE A 67 -21.15 -13.46 -23.52
N ASN A 68 -21.79 -13.11 -24.62
CA ASN A 68 -21.33 -13.48 -25.94
C ASN A 68 -20.13 -12.60 -26.36
N ARG A 69 -18.98 -13.22 -26.53
CA ARG A 69 -17.76 -12.57 -26.99
C ARG A 69 -17.08 -13.52 -27.98
N PRO A 70 -16.97 -13.16 -29.27
CA PRO A 70 -16.34 -14.03 -30.26
C PRO A 70 -14.85 -14.17 -30.05
N THR A 71 -14.23 -13.17 -29.44
CA THR A 71 -12.79 -13.16 -29.12
C THR A 71 -12.54 -12.21 -27.96
N VAL A 72 -11.97 -12.72 -26.88
CA VAL A 72 -11.58 -11.92 -25.72
C VAL A 72 -10.26 -12.45 -25.12
N PRO A 73 -9.24 -11.60 -24.91
CA PRO A 73 -8.03 -11.99 -24.20
C PRO A 73 -8.31 -11.95 -22.69
N VAL A 74 -7.93 -13.01 -22.00
CA VAL A 74 -8.08 -13.17 -20.53
C VAL A 74 -6.74 -13.55 -19.96
N THR A 75 -6.25 -12.79 -18.99
CA THR A 75 -5.08 -13.17 -18.18
C THR A 75 -5.56 -14.08 -17.05
N VAL A 76 -5.21 -15.34 -17.13
CA VAL A 76 -5.73 -16.40 -16.26
C VAL A 76 -5.17 -16.25 -14.84
N GLY A 77 -6.06 -16.16 -13.87
CA GLY A 77 -5.71 -16.00 -12.45
C GLY A 77 -5.49 -14.54 -12.02
N SER A 78 -5.74 -13.54 -12.91
CA SER A 78 -5.67 -12.13 -12.55
C SER A 78 -6.88 -11.61 -11.77
N GLY A 79 -8.02 -12.27 -11.94
CA GLY A 79 -9.33 -11.82 -11.41
C GLY A 79 -9.91 -10.60 -12.13
N ILE A 80 -9.20 -10.05 -13.15
CA ILE A 80 -9.61 -8.80 -13.82
C ILE A 80 -10.85 -9.02 -14.70
N PHE A 81 -10.89 -10.13 -15.43
CA PHE A 81 -12.04 -10.41 -16.31
C PHE A 81 -13.19 -11.05 -15.52
N SER A 82 -12.93 -12.15 -14.85
CA SER A 82 -13.84 -12.86 -13.94
C SER A 82 -13.07 -13.93 -13.18
N ALA A 83 -12.87 -13.74 -11.88
CA ALA A 83 -12.16 -14.72 -11.04
C ALA A 83 -12.81 -16.12 -11.12
N GLU A 84 -14.16 -16.19 -11.17
CA GLU A 84 -14.94 -17.43 -11.27
C GLU A 84 -14.67 -18.15 -12.61
N LEU A 85 -14.63 -17.42 -13.73
CA LEU A 85 -14.28 -17.99 -15.02
C LEU A 85 -12.82 -18.40 -15.07
N GLU A 86 -11.93 -17.48 -14.69
CA GLU A 86 -10.49 -17.69 -14.76
C GLU A 86 -10.04 -18.92 -13.97
N ALA A 87 -10.67 -19.23 -12.83
CA ALA A 87 -10.38 -20.41 -12.02
C ALA A 87 -10.74 -21.75 -12.72
N GLN A 88 -11.60 -21.71 -13.74
CA GLN A 88 -12.05 -22.90 -14.47
C GLN A 88 -11.23 -23.20 -15.73
N LEU A 89 -10.35 -22.28 -16.16
CA LEU A 89 -9.56 -22.36 -17.40
C LEU A 89 -8.29 -23.23 -17.32
N PRO A 90 -7.56 -23.31 -16.18
CA PRO A 90 -6.33 -24.07 -16.13
C PRO A 90 -6.50 -25.52 -16.63
N GLY A 91 -5.52 -25.98 -17.44
CA GLY A 91 -5.51 -27.30 -18.05
C GLY A 91 -6.21 -27.40 -19.41
N MET A 92 -7.04 -26.41 -19.80
CA MET A 92 -7.68 -26.42 -21.12
C MET A 92 -6.65 -26.25 -22.24
N ALA A 93 -6.85 -26.97 -23.35
CA ALA A 93 -5.98 -26.90 -24.54
C ALA A 93 -6.56 -25.97 -25.61
N VAL A 94 -5.71 -25.53 -26.55
CA VAL A 94 -6.17 -24.79 -27.73
C VAL A 94 -7.16 -25.63 -28.56
N GLY A 95 -8.30 -25.04 -28.92
CA GLY A 95 -9.42 -25.71 -29.60
C GLY A 95 -10.39 -26.41 -28.66
N GLU A 96 -10.05 -26.60 -27.38
CA GLU A 96 -10.95 -27.22 -26.41
C GLU A 96 -12.11 -26.28 -26.06
N SER A 97 -13.30 -26.88 -25.88
CA SER A 97 -14.51 -26.20 -25.43
C SER A 97 -15.03 -26.83 -24.14
N LYS A 98 -15.40 -25.98 -23.17
CA LYS A 98 -15.93 -26.39 -21.87
C LYS A 98 -17.10 -25.50 -21.47
N CYS A 99 -18.10 -26.08 -20.80
CA CYS A 99 -19.15 -25.31 -20.15
C CYS A 99 -18.66 -24.86 -18.78
N CYS A 100 -18.59 -23.55 -18.59
CA CYS A 100 -18.21 -22.89 -17.34
C CYS A 100 -19.43 -22.19 -16.74
N THR A 101 -19.47 -22.06 -15.41
CA THR A 101 -20.49 -21.25 -14.73
C THR A 101 -19.89 -19.90 -14.39
N VAL A 102 -20.62 -18.82 -14.70
CA VAL A 102 -20.22 -17.43 -14.40
C VAL A 102 -21.47 -16.70 -13.91
N GLN A 103 -21.43 -16.22 -12.69
CA GLN A 103 -22.58 -15.56 -12.05
C GLN A 103 -23.90 -16.36 -12.18
N GLY A 104 -23.82 -17.69 -11.93
CA GLY A 104 -24.95 -18.59 -12.04
C GLY A 104 -25.43 -18.89 -13.48
N THR A 105 -24.74 -18.37 -14.51
CA THR A 105 -25.08 -18.56 -15.92
C THR A 105 -24.08 -19.52 -16.57
N THR A 106 -24.59 -20.45 -17.37
CA THR A 106 -23.73 -21.35 -18.17
C THR A 106 -23.18 -20.60 -19.38
N VAL A 107 -21.84 -20.61 -19.52
CA VAL A 107 -21.11 -20.02 -20.63
C VAL A 107 -20.25 -21.11 -21.26
N THR A 108 -20.41 -21.36 -22.56
CA THR A 108 -19.50 -22.22 -23.32
C THR A 108 -18.26 -21.42 -23.67
N VAL A 109 -17.12 -21.88 -23.18
CA VAL A 109 -15.78 -21.27 -23.41
C VAL A 109 -15.03 -22.14 -24.41
N THR A 110 -14.49 -21.53 -25.46
CA THR A 110 -13.61 -22.19 -26.41
C THR A 110 -12.26 -21.47 -26.42
N VAL A 111 -11.16 -22.20 -26.22
CA VAL A 111 -9.80 -21.64 -26.25
C VAL A 111 -9.32 -21.51 -27.68
N GLN A 112 -9.03 -20.29 -28.13
CA GLN A 112 -8.55 -19.98 -29.49
C GLN A 112 -7.03 -19.91 -29.60
N ASP A 113 -6.37 -19.32 -28.62
CA ASP A 113 -4.91 -19.17 -28.55
C ASP A 113 -4.46 -19.09 -27.08
N ILE A 114 -3.24 -19.52 -26.79
CA ILE A 114 -2.63 -19.42 -25.48
C ILE A 114 -1.24 -18.79 -25.66
N ARG A 115 -0.95 -17.76 -24.86
CA ARG A 115 0.35 -17.09 -24.87
C ARG A 115 0.89 -17.05 -23.44
N ARG A 116 2.13 -17.52 -23.28
CA ARG A 116 2.87 -17.47 -22.03
C ARG A 116 4.08 -16.58 -22.20
N THR A 117 4.25 -15.63 -21.26
CA THR A 117 5.50 -14.88 -21.19
C THR A 117 6.50 -15.67 -20.36
N VAL A 118 7.63 -16.01 -20.98
CA VAL A 118 8.74 -16.71 -20.34
C VAL A 118 9.90 -15.72 -20.15
N PHE A 119 10.45 -15.70 -18.98
CA PHE A 119 11.64 -14.93 -18.64
C PHE A 119 12.82 -15.90 -18.56
N PRO A 120 13.90 -15.66 -19.32
CA PRO A 120 15.12 -16.48 -19.20
C PRO A 120 15.78 -16.24 -17.84
N GLU A 121 16.62 -17.17 -17.42
CA GLU A 121 17.42 -16.99 -16.22
C GLU A 121 18.29 -15.71 -16.35
N PRO A 122 18.33 -14.88 -15.30
CA PRO A 122 19.11 -13.65 -15.31
C PRO A 122 20.61 -13.93 -15.23
N THR A 123 21.37 -13.10 -15.94
CA THR A 123 22.83 -13.10 -15.91
C THR A 123 23.38 -11.83 -15.29
N ASP A 124 24.66 -11.83 -14.90
CA ASP A 124 25.31 -10.62 -14.36
C ASP A 124 25.33 -9.47 -15.38
N GLU A 125 25.28 -9.77 -16.69
CA GLU A 125 25.15 -8.76 -17.73
C GLU A 125 23.76 -8.11 -17.74
N ASP A 126 22.69 -8.90 -17.50
CA ASP A 126 21.34 -8.36 -17.34
C ASP A 126 21.25 -7.43 -16.13
N LEU A 127 21.89 -7.82 -15.03
CA LEU A 127 21.95 -6.98 -13.81
C LEU A 127 22.64 -5.64 -14.10
N ARG A 128 23.83 -5.66 -14.75
CA ARG A 128 24.54 -4.43 -15.12
C ARG A 128 23.72 -3.53 -16.04
N ALA A 129 23.01 -4.13 -17.02
CA ALA A 129 22.14 -3.38 -17.91
C ALA A 129 20.90 -2.79 -17.17
N PHE A 130 20.37 -3.52 -16.19
CA PHE A 130 19.28 -3.05 -15.34
C PHE A 130 19.74 -1.90 -14.44
N ALA A 131 20.86 -2.03 -13.75
CA ALA A 131 21.44 -1.03 -12.86
C ALA A 131 21.66 0.34 -13.52
N GLN A 132 22.01 0.37 -14.82
CA GLN A 132 22.19 1.62 -15.58
C GLN A 132 20.89 2.44 -15.74
N THR A 133 19.73 1.83 -15.58
CA THR A 133 18.41 2.46 -15.81
C THR A 133 17.53 2.50 -14.56
N ALA A 134 17.97 1.89 -13.48
CA ALA A 134 17.26 1.88 -12.21
C ALA A 134 17.55 3.17 -11.43
N ALA A 135 16.59 3.55 -10.58
CA ALA A 135 16.74 4.70 -9.68
C ALA A 135 17.50 4.35 -8.40
N ASP A 136 17.58 3.05 -8.07
CA ASP A 136 18.26 2.56 -6.87
C ASP A 136 19.80 2.55 -7.06
N ASP A 137 20.52 2.70 -5.97
CA ASP A 137 21.99 2.57 -5.96
C ASP A 137 22.38 1.09 -5.85
N PHE A 138 22.99 0.58 -6.92
CA PHE A 138 23.52 -0.78 -7.01
C PHE A 138 25.04 -0.86 -6.83
N SER A 139 25.65 0.16 -6.24
CA SER A 139 27.10 0.16 -6.00
C SER A 139 27.55 -1.06 -5.19
N GLY A 140 28.48 -1.84 -5.75
CA GLY A 140 28.99 -3.06 -5.11
C GLY A 140 28.11 -4.32 -5.31
N ILE A 141 27.05 -4.24 -6.16
CA ILE A 141 26.20 -5.39 -6.50
C ILE A 141 26.50 -5.80 -7.95
N ASP A 142 27.50 -6.65 -8.13
CA ASP A 142 28.03 -7.00 -9.46
C ASP A 142 27.54 -8.36 -9.99
N THR A 143 26.91 -9.18 -9.13
CA THR A 143 26.43 -10.51 -9.49
C THR A 143 24.94 -10.69 -9.16
N VAL A 144 24.29 -11.59 -9.90
CA VAL A 144 22.88 -11.95 -9.65
C VAL A 144 22.69 -12.50 -8.25
N GLU A 145 23.66 -13.24 -7.69
CA GLU A 145 23.59 -13.77 -6.33
C GLU A 145 23.69 -12.65 -5.29
N ALA A 146 24.61 -11.69 -5.47
CA ALA A 146 24.69 -10.51 -4.61
C ALA A 146 23.39 -9.68 -4.67
N TYR A 147 22.76 -9.55 -5.85
CA TYR A 147 21.47 -8.89 -6.01
C TYR A 147 20.34 -9.63 -5.27
N ARG A 148 20.34 -10.96 -5.31
CA ARG A 148 19.36 -11.79 -4.59
C ARG A 148 19.48 -11.59 -3.08
N THR A 149 20.70 -11.57 -2.57
CA THR A 149 21.00 -11.29 -1.15
C THR A 149 20.53 -9.88 -0.77
N TRP A 150 20.85 -8.88 -1.58
CA TRP A 150 20.44 -7.49 -1.37
C TRP A 150 18.92 -7.34 -1.32
N LEU A 151 18.19 -8.02 -2.22
CA LEU A 151 16.72 -8.06 -2.22
C LEU A 151 16.17 -8.68 -0.93
N THR A 152 16.76 -9.79 -0.48
CA THR A 152 16.33 -10.48 0.76
C THR A 152 16.55 -9.60 1.98
N GLU A 153 17.72 -8.97 2.09
CA GLU A 153 18.04 -8.04 3.19
C GLU A 153 17.16 -6.80 3.18
N GLY A 154 16.90 -6.23 1.99
CA GLY A 154 15.98 -5.12 1.79
C GLY A 154 14.56 -5.46 2.24
N TYR A 155 14.06 -6.64 1.87
CA TYR A 155 12.75 -7.13 2.27
C TYR A 155 12.63 -7.33 3.78
N ARG A 156 13.64 -7.93 4.41
CA ARG A 156 13.71 -8.09 5.88
C ARG A 156 13.77 -6.74 6.59
N LYS A 157 14.55 -5.79 6.06
CA LYS A 157 14.63 -4.42 6.60
C LYS A 157 13.28 -3.72 6.54
N GLU A 158 12.56 -3.85 5.44
CA GLU A 158 11.22 -3.29 5.28
C GLU A 158 10.24 -3.86 6.30
N GLN A 159 10.23 -5.19 6.52
CA GLN A 159 9.40 -5.82 7.56
C GLN A 159 9.73 -5.30 8.97
N ARG A 160 11.03 -5.13 9.30
CA ARG A 160 11.44 -4.55 10.59
C ARG A 160 10.92 -3.13 10.75
N ASN A 161 11.05 -2.30 9.71
CA ASN A 161 10.58 -0.92 9.73
C ASN A 161 9.05 -0.87 9.89
N HIS A 162 8.31 -1.72 9.17
CA HIS A 162 6.85 -1.83 9.31
C HIS A 162 6.46 -2.26 10.73
N ALA A 163 7.12 -3.27 11.30
CA ALA A 163 6.83 -3.73 12.65
C ALA A 163 7.05 -2.63 13.71
N VAL A 164 8.12 -1.85 13.57
CA VAL A 164 8.38 -0.70 14.44
C VAL A 164 7.28 0.35 14.26
N PHE A 165 6.95 0.70 13.02
CA PHE A 165 5.93 1.69 12.71
C PHE A 165 4.55 1.27 13.24
N ASP A 166 4.11 0.05 12.96
CA ASP A 166 2.82 -0.49 13.41
C ASP A 166 2.74 -0.53 14.94
N THR A 167 3.86 -0.86 15.60
CA THR A 167 3.92 -0.83 17.07
C THR A 167 3.86 0.61 17.61
N MET A 168 4.55 1.55 16.99
CA MET A 168 4.45 2.97 17.36
C MET A 168 3.01 3.47 17.22
N GLN A 169 2.35 3.12 16.12
CA GLN A 169 0.95 3.49 15.88
C GLN A 169 0.02 2.87 16.94
N HIS A 170 0.19 1.58 17.24
CA HIS A 170 -0.57 0.91 18.31
C HIS A 170 -0.39 1.59 19.68
N VAL A 171 0.84 1.95 20.03
CA VAL A 171 1.13 2.65 21.30
C VAL A 171 0.47 4.01 21.31
N LEU A 172 0.59 4.78 20.23
CA LEU A 172 -0.05 6.08 20.09
C LEU A 172 -1.58 5.97 20.25
N ASP A 173 -2.22 5.13 19.45
CA ASP A 173 -3.67 4.95 19.45
C ASP A 173 -4.18 4.55 20.86
N THR A 174 -3.43 3.68 21.53
CA THR A 174 -3.78 3.24 22.90
C THR A 174 -3.64 4.39 23.91
N VAL A 175 -2.57 5.16 23.83
CA VAL A 175 -2.38 6.33 24.72
C VAL A 175 -3.47 7.35 24.48
N LEU A 176 -3.79 7.66 23.22
CA LEU A 176 -4.83 8.64 22.90
C LEU A 176 -6.21 8.18 23.37
N ALA A 177 -6.54 6.90 23.20
CA ALA A 177 -7.85 6.34 23.58
C ALA A 177 -8.04 6.17 25.10
N GLN A 178 -6.97 5.95 25.87
CA GLN A 178 -7.04 5.65 27.30
C GLN A 178 -6.64 6.82 28.19
N SER A 179 -6.20 7.93 27.62
CA SER A 179 -5.96 9.18 28.32
C SER A 179 -7.23 10.02 28.42
N ASP A 180 -7.27 10.93 29.37
CA ASP A 180 -8.41 11.82 29.61
C ASP A 180 -8.04 13.25 29.18
N TRP A 181 -8.74 13.76 28.17
CA TRP A 181 -8.46 15.01 27.47
C TRP A 181 -9.54 16.05 27.76
N ASP A 182 -9.14 17.31 27.87
CA ASP A 182 -10.01 18.48 27.92
C ASP A 182 -9.73 19.33 26.69
N PHE A 183 -10.51 19.10 25.63
CA PHE A 183 -10.33 19.74 24.33
C PHE A 183 -10.86 21.18 24.34
N SER A 184 -10.06 22.10 23.83
CA SER A 184 -10.45 23.48 23.61
C SER A 184 -11.16 23.66 22.27
N ASP A 185 -12.37 24.20 22.28
CA ASP A 185 -13.11 24.55 21.06
C ASP A 185 -12.32 25.53 20.16
N GLU A 186 -11.54 26.43 20.77
CA GLU A 186 -10.72 27.38 20.03
C GLU A 186 -9.56 26.70 19.31
N ASP A 187 -8.90 25.73 19.95
CA ASP A 187 -7.82 24.95 19.32
C ASP A 187 -8.38 24.07 18.20
N LEU A 188 -9.57 23.46 18.37
CA LEU A 188 -10.25 22.66 17.35
C LEU A 188 -10.62 23.51 16.13
N GLU A 189 -11.17 24.70 16.32
CA GLU A 189 -11.53 25.58 15.21
C GLU A 189 -10.28 26.12 14.48
N GLU A 190 -9.22 26.44 15.20
CA GLU A 190 -7.94 26.87 14.62
C GLU A 190 -7.31 25.75 13.80
N LEU A 191 -7.29 24.50 14.31
CA LEU A 191 -6.78 23.33 13.59
C LEU A 191 -7.58 23.08 12.29
N TYR A 192 -8.93 23.15 12.40
CA TYR A 192 -9.80 23.03 11.24
C TYR A 192 -9.49 24.13 10.19
N ARG A 193 -9.32 25.37 10.62
CA ARG A 193 -9.00 26.50 9.75
C ARG A 193 -7.65 26.29 9.03
N GLN A 194 -6.63 25.83 9.77
CA GLN A 194 -5.30 25.54 9.20
C GLN A 194 -5.38 24.40 8.18
N GLY A 195 -6.10 23.32 8.48
CA GLY A 195 -6.27 22.20 7.54
C GLY A 195 -6.98 22.60 6.25
N MET A 196 -8.01 23.43 6.35
CA MET A 196 -8.70 23.98 5.17
C MET A 196 -7.80 24.92 4.35
N GLU A 197 -6.99 25.73 5.01
CA GLU A 197 -6.06 26.64 4.35
C GLU A 197 -4.93 25.90 3.64
N GLN A 198 -4.33 24.91 4.31
CA GLN A 198 -3.31 24.06 3.69
C GLN A 198 -3.84 23.36 2.44
N LEU A 199 -5.06 22.80 2.52
CA LEU A 199 -5.67 22.14 1.35
C LEU A 199 -5.88 23.12 0.19
N ARG A 200 -6.29 24.36 0.47
CA ARG A 200 -6.41 25.39 -0.57
C ARG A 200 -5.07 25.71 -1.22
N GLN A 201 -4.02 25.88 -0.43
CA GLN A 201 -2.67 26.15 -0.93
C GLN A 201 -2.16 25.01 -1.82
N GLU A 202 -2.32 23.75 -1.41
CA GLU A 202 -1.95 22.60 -2.21
C GLU A 202 -2.65 22.58 -3.58
N VAL A 203 -3.95 22.92 -3.60
CA VAL A 203 -4.73 22.96 -4.85
C VAL A 203 -4.31 24.14 -5.74
N GLU A 204 -4.02 25.32 -5.18
CA GLU A 204 -3.63 26.52 -5.92
C GLU A 204 -2.20 26.43 -6.47
N GLU A 205 -1.26 25.79 -5.75
CA GLU A 205 0.12 25.56 -6.21
C GLU A 205 0.20 24.71 -7.47
N GLU A 206 -0.76 23.81 -7.68
CA GLU A 206 -0.88 23.00 -8.91
C GLU A 206 -1.52 23.74 -10.10
N ASN A 207 -1.77 25.06 -10.02
CA ASN A 207 -2.56 25.84 -11.00
C ASN A 207 -3.95 25.25 -11.26
N GLY A 208 -4.52 24.64 -10.23
CA GLY A 208 -5.84 24.03 -10.25
C GLY A 208 -6.98 25.04 -10.10
N PRO A 209 -8.23 24.63 -10.31
CA PRO A 209 -9.39 25.42 -9.96
C PRO A 209 -9.44 25.62 -8.44
N ARG A 210 -10.14 26.67 -7.98
CA ARG A 210 -10.36 26.88 -6.54
C ARG A 210 -11.06 25.67 -5.94
N LEU A 211 -10.73 25.36 -4.70
CA LEU A 211 -11.29 24.18 -3.99
C LEU A 211 -12.82 24.15 -4.04
N GLU A 212 -13.47 25.32 -3.91
CA GLU A 212 -14.92 25.49 -3.95
C GLU A 212 -15.55 25.31 -5.33
N GLU A 213 -14.74 25.34 -6.39
CA GLU A 213 -15.17 25.24 -7.80
C GLU A 213 -14.91 23.85 -8.39
N MET A 214 -14.28 22.96 -7.62
CA MET A 214 -13.93 21.61 -8.07
C MET A 214 -15.15 20.70 -8.22
N THR A 215 -15.12 19.90 -9.29
CA THR A 215 -16.07 18.80 -9.46
C THR A 215 -15.76 17.65 -8.48
N SER A 216 -16.75 16.76 -8.23
CA SER A 216 -16.55 15.58 -7.38
C SER A 216 -15.38 14.70 -7.85
N GLU A 217 -15.19 14.53 -9.16
CA GLU A 217 -14.05 13.75 -9.71
C GLU A 217 -12.69 14.40 -9.41
N GLN A 218 -12.63 15.73 -9.45
CA GLN A 218 -11.42 16.47 -9.11
C GLN A 218 -11.13 16.39 -7.60
N LEU A 219 -12.15 16.56 -6.75
CA LEU A 219 -12.03 16.41 -5.31
C LEU A 219 -11.54 15.00 -4.92
N ILE A 220 -12.13 13.94 -5.52
CA ILE A 220 -11.68 12.55 -5.28
C ILE A 220 -10.19 12.38 -5.63
N ARG A 221 -9.75 12.98 -6.73
CA ARG A 221 -8.36 12.86 -7.19
C ARG A 221 -7.37 13.50 -6.21
N VAL A 222 -7.71 14.64 -5.63
CA VAL A 222 -6.84 15.41 -4.73
C VAL A 222 -6.93 14.93 -3.28
N THR A 223 -8.16 14.67 -2.80
CA THR A 223 -8.42 14.40 -1.38
C THR A 223 -8.89 12.98 -1.08
N GLY A 224 -9.27 12.20 -2.09
CA GLY A 224 -9.96 10.91 -1.92
C GLY A 224 -11.44 11.04 -1.52
N LEU A 225 -11.98 12.25 -1.36
CA LEU A 225 -13.36 12.53 -0.94
C LEU A 225 -14.14 13.24 -2.06
N ASP A 226 -15.43 12.95 -2.17
CA ASP A 226 -16.28 13.34 -3.31
C ASP A 226 -16.97 14.70 -3.15
N SER A 227 -16.89 15.33 -1.98
CA SER A 227 -17.53 16.61 -1.70
C SER A 227 -16.82 17.42 -0.63
N LEU A 228 -16.98 18.75 -0.70
CA LEU A 228 -16.47 19.66 0.33
C LEU A 228 -17.08 19.41 1.71
N GLU A 229 -18.32 18.97 1.76
CA GLU A 229 -19.00 18.65 3.01
C GLU A 229 -18.30 17.48 3.70
N ARG A 230 -17.98 16.42 2.94
CA ARG A 230 -17.22 15.27 3.47
C ARG A 230 -15.80 15.64 3.89
N ILE A 231 -15.12 16.52 3.15
CA ILE A 231 -13.81 17.04 3.52
C ILE A 231 -13.89 17.80 4.84
N ARG A 232 -14.87 18.68 5.00
CA ARG A 232 -15.09 19.45 6.24
C ARG A 232 -15.43 18.54 7.43
N SER A 233 -16.29 17.54 7.22
CA SER A 233 -16.61 16.53 8.25
C SER A 233 -15.36 15.78 8.68
N TYR A 234 -14.58 15.28 7.72
CA TYR A 234 -13.34 14.56 7.97
C TYR A 234 -12.34 15.39 8.78
N LEU A 235 -12.09 16.65 8.39
CA LEU A 235 -11.17 17.53 9.12
C LEU A 235 -11.63 17.79 10.56
N ARG A 236 -12.94 17.90 10.80
CA ARG A 236 -13.50 18.06 12.15
C ARG A 236 -13.37 16.78 12.97
N GLU A 237 -13.63 15.61 12.36
CA GLU A 237 -13.49 14.29 12.99
C GLU A 237 -12.03 13.99 13.39
N GLN A 238 -11.05 14.49 12.61
CA GLN A 238 -9.63 14.35 12.91
C GLN A 238 -9.12 15.37 13.95
N GLY A 239 -9.91 16.36 14.32
CA GLY A 239 -9.49 17.44 15.21
C GLY A 239 -9.04 16.96 16.59
N GLU A 240 -9.91 16.24 17.32
CA GLU A 240 -9.60 15.74 18.66
C GLU A 240 -8.39 14.79 18.69
N PRO A 241 -8.30 13.75 17.84
CA PRO A 241 -7.12 12.88 17.79
C PRO A 241 -5.82 13.65 17.50
N THR A 242 -5.88 14.63 16.60
CA THR A 242 -4.71 15.45 16.24
C THR A 242 -4.26 16.32 17.42
N LEU A 243 -5.19 17.04 18.09
CA LEU A 243 -4.86 17.84 19.25
C LEU A 243 -4.32 16.99 20.40
N ALA A 244 -4.92 15.84 20.66
CA ALA A 244 -4.44 14.90 21.67
C ALA A 244 -2.99 14.48 21.38
N SER A 245 -2.68 14.16 20.11
CA SER A 245 -1.31 13.81 19.71
C SER A 245 -0.33 14.96 19.90
N PHE A 246 -0.71 16.21 19.61
CA PHE A 246 0.12 17.39 19.79
C PHE A 246 0.43 17.66 21.26
N VAL A 247 -0.59 17.58 22.14
CA VAL A 247 -0.41 17.71 23.59
C VAL A 247 0.49 16.60 24.12
N TRP A 248 0.26 15.35 23.69
CA TRP A 248 1.07 14.20 24.06
C TRP A 248 2.54 14.37 23.63
N LEU A 249 2.78 14.78 22.38
CA LEU A 249 4.11 15.06 21.86
C LEU A 249 4.82 16.14 22.69
N ALA A 250 4.12 17.24 23.04
CA ALA A 250 4.68 18.29 23.85
C ALA A 250 5.13 17.76 25.22
N VAL A 251 4.26 17.04 25.93
CA VAL A 251 4.57 16.46 27.25
C VAL A 251 5.75 15.49 27.18
N CYS A 252 5.77 14.58 26.18
CA CYS A 252 6.85 13.60 26.03
C CYS A 252 8.18 14.23 25.63
N ASN A 253 8.18 15.39 24.96
CA ASN A 253 9.37 16.18 24.67
C ASN A 253 9.77 17.15 25.80
N GLY A 254 9.09 17.09 26.96
CA GLY A 254 9.36 17.94 28.13
C GLY A 254 9.00 19.41 27.92
N LYS A 255 8.01 19.68 27.04
CA LYS A 255 7.49 21.02 26.74
C LYS A 255 6.15 21.23 27.42
N ASP A 256 5.86 22.48 27.80
CA ASP A 256 4.51 22.85 28.24
C ASP A 256 3.62 23.09 27.01
N PRO A 257 2.53 22.29 26.81
CA PRO A 257 1.61 22.52 25.71
C PRO A 257 1.04 23.93 25.65
N ALA A 258 0.86 24.60 26.80
CA ALA A 258 0.31 25.96 26.89
C ALA A 258 1.25 27.03 26.27
N GLU A 259 2.54 26.74 26.17
CA GLU A 259 3.55 27.65 25.60
C GLU A 259 3.75 27.44 24.09
N LEU A 260 3.11 26.45 23.48
CA LEU A 260 3.29 26.10 22.07
C LEU A 260 2.08 26.49 21.21
N SER A 261 2.36 26.94 19.98
CA SER A 261 1.36 26.98 18.91
C SER A 261 1.05 25.56 18.40
N LEU A 262 -0.02 25.41 17.60
CA LEU A 262 -0.35 24.12 16.96
C LEU A 262 0.76 23.68 16.00
N GLU A 263 1.33 24.63 15.25
CA GLU A 263 2.43 24.35 14.30
C GLU A 263 3.69 23.86 15.03
N GLU A 264 4.11 24.56 16.10
CA GLU A 264 5.27 24.15 16.91
C GLU A 264 5.06 22.78 17.54
N ALA A 265 3.86 22.49 18.04
CA ALA A 265 3.55 21.20 18.63
C ALA A 265 3.52 20.07 17.61
N GLY A 266 2.97 20.31 16.42
CA GLY A 266 2.95 19.35 15.32
C GLY A 266 4.34 19.05 14.73
N ALA A 267 5.30 19.98 14.88
CA ALA A 267 6.68 19.81 14.42
C ALA A 267 7.60 19.09 15.44
N LEU A 268 7.08 18.69 16.61
CA LEU A 268 7.89 17.99 17.62
C LEU A 268 8.30 16.58 17.18
N SER A 269 9.45 16.14 17.70
CA SER A 269 10.06 14.86 17.32
C SER A 269 9.34 13.65 17.94
N TRP A 270 9.23 12.59 17.15
CA TRP A 270 8.76 11.26 17.55
C TRP A 270 9.92 10.33 17.99
N GLU A 271 11.15 10.81 18.02
CA GLU A 271 12.35 9.99 18.29
C GLU A 271 12.28 9.23 19.61
N PHE A 272 11.68 9.83 20.66
CA PHE A 272 11.55 9.17 21.97
C PHE A 272 10.73 7.87 21.85
N LEU A 273 9.61 7.90 21.10
CA LEU A 273 8.76 6.73 20.90
C LEU A 273 9.44 5.71 19.99
N GLN A 274 10.03 6.18 18.88
CA GLN A 274 10.77 5.32 17.95
C GLN A 274 11.90 4.58 18.68
N ARG A 275 12.68 5.27 19.49
CA ARG A 275 13.76 4.67 20.29
C ARG A 275 13.20 3.65 21.28
N TYR A 276 12.17 4.02 22.05
CA TYR A 276 11.54 3.11 23.01
C TYR A 276 11.04 1.82 22.36
N VAL A 277 10.34 1.93 21.24
CA VAL A 277 9.81 0.77 20.51
C VAL A 277 10.94 -0.06 19.93
N THR A 278 11.93 0.56 19.26
CA THR A 278 13.08 -0.12 18.68
C THR A 278 13.88 -0.90 19.73
N ASP A 279 14.11 -0.30 20.89
CA ASP A 279 14.86 -0.94 22.00
C ASP A 279 14.05 -2.05 22.69
N SER A 280 12.73 -2.04 22.54
CA SER A 280 11.81 -2.99 23.18
C SER A 280 11.47 -4.20 22.32
N ILE A 281 11.63 -4.11 20.99
CA ILE A 281 11.33 -5.20 20.04
C ILE A 281 12.59 -6.00 19.74
N SER A 282 12.47 -7.33 19.80
CA SER A 282 13.46 -8.27 19.29
C SER A 282 12.96 -8.90 18.00
N PHE A 283 13.87 -9.12 17.04
CA PHE A 283 13.53 -9.72 15.75
C PHE A 283 14.08 -11.14 15.68
N LYS A 284 13.22 -12.11 15.38
CA LYS A 284 13.59 -13.50 15.10
C LYS A 284 13.49 -13.72 13.58
N GLU A 285 14.60 -14.04 12.95
CA GLU A 285 14.62 -14.38 11.53
C GLU A 285 14.23 -15.84 11.32
N GLU A 286 13.32 -16.09 10.40
CA GLU A 286 12.90 -17.41 9.95
C GLU A 286 13.03 -17.47 8.41
N PRO A 287 13.61 -18.54 7.87
CA PRO A 287 13.80 -18.73 6.44
C PRO A 287 12.47 -18.88 5.67
#